data_51c1ebd7d94373b7f6d3a0209e3c729d
#
_entry.id   51c1ebd7d94373b7f6d3a0209e3c729d
#
_cell.length_a   1.000
_cell.length_b   1.000
_cell.length_c   1.000
_cell.angle_alpha   90.00
_cell.angle_beta   90.00
_cell.angle_gamma   90.00
#
_symmetry.space_group_name_H-M   'P 1'
#
loop_
_entity.id
_entity.type
_entity.pdbx_description
1 polymer ?
#
loop_
_entity_poly.entity_id
_entity_poly.type
_entity_poly.pdbx_seq_one_letter_code
_entity_poly.pdbx_strand_id
1 'polypeptide(L)'
;MNKLLLTSISLLSCFGLLAQDVEYLDLNSVIQKAKKESPSYYRAQNQAENLYWNYKQFKANYLPQLSLSGTVPNYSNAIDRVPQNDGTFQFLSSEQLFLNSRLNLEQNVALTGGTFSLSSTLSRQQIIRPNESTSFFAAPFNINYSQPMILY
;
A
#
# COMPACT_ATOMS: atom_id res chain seq x y z
N MET A 1 -46.27 46.72 28.74
CA MET A 1 -45.07 45.84 28.58
C MET A 1 -44.93 45.37 27.16
N ASN A 2 -45.93 45.26 26.32
CA ASN A 2 -45.87 44.75 24.94
C ASN A 2 -45.38 45.75 23.87
N LYS A 3 -45.45 47.07 24.13
CA LYS A 3 -45.02 48.08 23.14
C LYS A 3 -43.50 48.24 23.11
N LEU A 4 -42.81 48.07 24.22
CA LEU A 4 -41.33 48.13 24.32
C LEU A 4 -40.64 46.90 23.68
N LEU A 5 -41.26 45.73 23.74
CA LEU A 5 -40.78 44.50 23.08
C LEU A 5 -40.92 44.57 21.55
N LEU A 6 -42.01 45.17 21.04
CA LEU A 6 -42.19 45.35 19.60
C LEU A 6 -41.21 46.36 18.99
N THR A 7 -40.87 47.43 19.71
CA THR A 7 -39.88 48.40 19.25
C THR A 7 -38.44 47.85 19.26
N SER A 8 -38.10 46.99 20.23
CA SER A 8 -36.77 46.35 20.27
C SER A 8 -36.58 45.31 19.15
N ILE A 9 -37.63 44.58 18.77
CA ILE A 9 -37.58 43.63 17.65
C ILE A 9 -37.44 44.33 16.29
N SER A 10 -38.13 45.49 16.14
CA SER A 10 -38.02 46.31 14.92
C SER A 10 -36.64 46.95 14.75
N LEU A 11 -35.94 47.30 15.82
CA LEU A 11 -34.61 47.87 15.77
C LEU A 11 -33.55 46.81 15.41
N LEU A 12 -33.76 45.56 15.82
CA LEU A 12 -32.82 44.44 15.52
C LEU A 12 -32.87 44.01 14.04
N SER A 13 -34.06 44.19 13.38
CA SER A 13 -34.20 43.83 11.96
C SER A 13 -33.54 44.83 11.01
N CYS A 14 -33.24 46.05 11.42
CA CYS A 14 -32.58 47.06 10.60
C CYS A 14 -31.02 46.86 10.50
N PHE A 15 -30.43 46.14 11.43
CA PHE A 15 -28.97 45.87 11.39
C PHE A 15 -28.56 44.80 10.39
N GLY A 16 -29.48 44.00 9.86
CA GLY A 16 -29.20 42.94 8.89
C GLY A 16 -29.02 43.39 7.44
N LEU A 17 -29.22 44.66 7.11
CA LEU A 17 -29.25 45.15 5.72
C LEU A 17 -27.94 45.80 5.22
N LEU A 18 -26.88 45.85 6.04
CA LEU A 18 -25.62 46.52 5.67
C LEU A 18 -24.50 45.55 5.17
N ALA A 19 -24.83 44.30 4.89
CA ALA A 19 -23.84 43.28 4.54
C ALA A 19 -23.90 42.88 3.05
N GLN A 20 -24.06 43.82 2.14
CA GLN A 20 -23.79 43.58 0.72
C GLN A 20 -22.50 44.32 0.33
N ASP A 21 -21.41 43.56 0.39
CA ASP A 21 -20.14 44.02 -0.18
C ASP A 21 -20.26 43.97 -1.71
N VAL A 22 -20.31 45.12 -2.34
CA VAL A 22 -20.36 45.22 -3.81
C VAL A 22 -18.97 45.07 -4.36
N GLU A 23 -18.61 43.86 -4.74
CA GLU A 23 -17.34 43.57 -5.44
C GLU A 23 -17.42 44.12 -6.87
N TYR A 24 -16.65 45.17 -7.20
CA TYR A 24 -16.50 45.66 -8.57
C TYR A 24 -15.62 44.68 -9.35
N LEU A 25 -16.23 43.91 -10.25
CA LEU A 25 -15.56 42.89 -11.06
C LEU A 25 -15.19 43.55 -12.43
N ASP A 26 -13.89 43.77 -12.66
CA ASP A 26 -13.35 44.00 -14.02
C ASP A 26 -13.36 42.68 -14.83
N LEU A 27 -13.45 42.79 -16.15
CA LEU A 27 -13.51 41.62 -17.04
C LEU A 27 -12.36 40.64 -16.78
N ASN A 28 -11.16 41.13 -16.57
CA ASN A 28 -10.00 40.30 -16.28
C ASN A 28 -10.12 39.58 -14.91
N SER A 29 -10.65 40.23 -13.90
CA SER A 29 -10.85 39.68 -12.58
C SER A 29 -11.93 38.58 -12.62
N VAL A 30 -13.00 38.79 -13.39
CA VAL A 30 -14.07 37.76 -13.60
C VAL A 30 -13.49 36.52 -14.29
N ILE A 31 -12.69 36.69 -15.33
CA ILE A 31 -12.04 35.55 -16.04
C ILE A 31 -11.10 34.80 -15.11
N GLN A 32 -10.32 35.51 -14.32
CA GLN A 32 -9.39 34.90 -13.36
C GLN A 32 -10.14 34.13 -12.26
N LYS A 33 -11.22 34.70 -11.71
CA LYS A 33 -12.04 34.10 -10.71
C LYS A 33 -12.77 32.86 -11.27
N ALA A 34 -13.37 32.97 -12.45
CA ALA A 34 -14.02 31.85 -13.13
C ALA A 34 -13.05 30.70 -13.43
N LYS A 35 -11.80 31.00 -13.82
CA LYS A 35 -10.78 29.97 -14.00
C LYS A 35 -10.41 29.27 -12.69
N LYS A 36 -10.19 30.03 -11.61
CA LYS A 36 -9.77 29.47 -10.31
C LYS A 36 -10.89 28.72 -9.59
N GLU A 37 -12.14 29.17 -9.71
CA GLU A 37 -13.29 28.57 -9.03
C GLU A 37 -13.99 27.49 -9.89
N SER A 38 -13.55 27.32 -11.13
CA SER A 38 -14.14 26.28 -12.00
C SER A 38 -13.79 24.88 -11.53
N PRO A 39 -14.77 23.97 -11.39
CA PRO A 39 -14.50 22.55 -11.12
C PRO A 39 -13.58 21.89 -12.15
N SER A 40 -13.62 22.37 -13.40
CA SER A 40 -12.73 21.88 -14.47
C SER A 40 -11.26 22.28 -14.23
N TYR A 41 -11.00 23.45 -13.68
CA TYR A 41 -9.66 23.87 -13.30
C TYR A 41 -9.07 22.96 -12.21
N TYR A 42 -9.83 22.71 -11.16
CA TYR A 42 -9.39 21.81 -10.08
C TYR A 42 -9.18 20.37 -10.57
N ARG A 43 -10.04 19.88 -11.47
CA ARG A 43 -9.85 18.56 -12.09
C ARG A 43 -8.56 18.51 -12.89
N ALA A 44 -8.28 19.53 -13.72
CA ALA A 44 -7.07 19.59 -14.53
C ALA A 44 -5.81 19.67 -13.65
N GLN A 45 -5.84 20.46 -12.59
CA GLN A 45 -4.74 20.56 -11.63
C GLN A 45 -4.47 19.23 -10.92
N ASN A 46 -5.53 18.59 -10.39
CA ASN A 46 -5.40 17.28 -9.73
C ASN A 46 -4.93 16.20 -10.71
N GLN A 47 -5.37 16.25 -11.96
CA GLN A 47 -4.92 15.33 -13.00
C GLN A 47 -3.44 15.53 -13.33
N ALA A 48 -2.99 16.78 -13.46
CA ALA A 48 -1.57 17.08 -13.70
C ALA A 48 -0.69 16.61 -12.55
N GLU A 49 -1.12 16.82 -11.31
CA GLU A 49 -0.41 16.32 -10.12
C GLU A 49 -0.37 14.78 -10.09
N ASN A 50 -1.48 14.12 -10.40
CA ASN A 50 -1.55 12.66 -10.48
C ASN A 50 -0.57 12.13 -11.54
N LEU A 51 -0.55 12.71 -12.73
CA LEU A 51 0.38 12.31 -13.81
C LEU A 51 1.85 12.53 -13.40
N TYR A 52 2.13 13.62 -12.68
CA TYR A 52 3.48 13.88 -12.15
C TYR A 52 3.91 12.80 -11.16
N TRP A 53 3.05 12.40 -10.23
CA TRP A 53 3.35 11.36 -9.26
C TRP A 53 3.46 9.98 -9.92
N ASN A 54 2.62 9.67 -10.91
CA ASN A 54 2.72 8.45 -11.71
C ASN A 54 4.07 8.37 -12.45
N TYR A 55 4.53 9.48 -13.02
CA TYR A 55 5.85 9.55 -13.64
C TYR A 55 6.98 9.33 -12.62
N LYS A 56 6.87 9.92 -11.43
CA LYS A 56 7.82 9.69 -10.33
C LYS A 56 7.85 8.24 -9.90
N GLN A 57 6.68 7.62 -9.75
CA GLN A 57 6.54 6.20 -9.42
C GLN A 57 7.18 5.33 -10.51
N PHE A 58 6.90 5.62 -11.77
CA PHE A 58 7.52 4.91 -12.89
C PHE A 58 9.06 4.97 -12.82
N LYS A 59 9.63 6.14 -12.58
CA LYS A 59 11.09 6.27 -12.40
C LYS A 59 11.60 5.49 -11.19
N ALA A 60 10.87 5.50 -10.08
CA ALA A 60 11.25 4.79 -8.86
C ALA A 60 11.29 3.26 -9.07
N ASN A 61 10.49 2.71 -9.99
CA ASN A 61 10.51 1.28 -10.32
C ASN A 61 11.83 0.80 -10.97
N TYR A 62 12.66 1.73 -11.45
CA TYR A 62 14.00 1.41 -11.97
C TYR A 62 15.11 1.57 -10.93
N LEU A 63 14.78 1.99 -9.72
CA LEU A 63 15.73 2.03 -8.60
C LEU A 63 15.76 0.64 -7.91
N PRO A 64 16.90 0.28 -7.28
CA PRO A 64 16.96 -0.94 -6.48
C PRO A 64 15.92 -0.91 -5.36
N GLN A 65 15.13 -1.97 -5.27
CA GLN A 65 14.10 -2.14 -4.26
C GLN A 65 14.51 -3.23 -3.29
N LEU A 66 14.69 -2.86 -2.04
CA LEU A 66 15.01 -3.79 -0.96
C LEU A 66 13.72 -4.12 -0.20
N SER A 67 13.41 -5.40 -0.09
CA SER A 67 12.26 -5.90 0.65
C SER A 67 12.68 -6.96 1.65
N LEU A 68 12.11 -6.91 2.84
CA LEU A 68 12.23 -7.95 3.86
C LEU A 68 10.85 -8.57 4.05
N SER A 69 10.75 -9.86 3.82
CA SER A 69 9.54 -10.63 4.06
C SER A 69 9.83 -11.78 5.01
N GLY A 70 8.82 -12.22 5.75
CA GLY A 70 9.01 -13.32 6.66
C GLY A 70 7.70 -13.85 7.20
N THR A 71 7.73 -15.12 7.63
CA THR A 71 6.65 -15.73 8.38
C THR A 71 7.05 -15.76 9.84
N VAL A 72 6.36 -14.99 10.65
CA VAL A 72 6.51 -14.98 12.12
C VAL A 72 5.78 -16.21 12.64
N PRO A 73 6.24 -16.92 13.67
CA PRO A 73 6.06 -18.35 13.86
C PRO A 73 4.71 -18.88 13.38
N ASN A 74 4.75 -19.71 12.37
CA ASN A 74 3.62 -20.49 11.92
C ASN A 74 3.63 -21.79 12.73
N TYR A 75 2.73 -21.87 13.71
CA TYR A 75 2.50 -23.08 14.49
C TYR A 75 1.41 -23.93 13.82
N SER A 76 1.74 -25.19 13.57
CA SER A 76 0.82 -26.17 13.01
C SER A 76 0.74 -27.39 13.95
N ASN A 77 -0.48 -27.78 14.27
CA ASN A 77 -0.76 -29.03 14.97
C ASN A 77 -1.80 -29.80 14.16
N ALA A 78 -1.40 -30.96 13.66
CA ALA A 78 -2.23 -31.82 12.83
C ALA A 78 -2.15 -33.27 13.31
N ILE A 79 -3.15 -34.06 12.97
CA ILE A 79 -3.14 -35.52 13.15
C ILE A 79 -2.97 -36.13 11.77
N ASP A 80 -1.79 -36.70 11.55
CA ASP A 80 -1.44 -37.31 10.28
C ASP A 80 -1.73 -38.83 10.32
N ARG A 81 -2.32 -39.30 9.24
CA ARG A 81 -2.61 -40.71 9.05
C ARG A 81 -1.43 -41.38 8.36
N VAL A 82 -0.69 -42.18 9.10
CA VAL A 82 0.51 -42.87 8.60
C VAL A 82 0.16 -44.35 8.34
N PRO A 83 0.34 -44.85 7.09
CA PRO A 83 0.17 -46.27 6.80
C PRO A 83 1.31 -47.07 7.42
N GLN A 84 0.94 -48.21 8.05
CA GLN A 84 1.88 -49.19 8.61
C GLN A 84 2.13 -50.32 7.60
N ASN A 85 3.25 -51.02 7.80
CA ASN A 85 3.63 -52.11 6.90
C ASN A 85 2.66 -53.32 6.97
N ASP A 86 1.81 -53.38 7.99
CA ASP A 86 0.79 -54.39 8.16
C ASP A 86 -0.55 -54.05 7.47
N GLY A 87 -0.62 -52.94 6.75
CA GLY A 87 -1.81 -52.43 6.08
C GLY A 87 -2.77 -51.66 7.00
N THR A 88 -2.43 -51.45 8.26
CA THR A 88 -3.20 -50.64 9.21
C THR A 88 -2.76 -49.16 9.12
N PHE A 89 -3.53 -48.27 9.76
CA PHE A 89 -3.21 -46.87 9.84
C PHE A 89 -3.00 -46.47 11.29
N GLN A 90 -1.91 -45.75 11.53
CA GLN A 90 -1.67 -45.11 12.80
C GLN A 90 -1.91 -43.60 12.68
N PHE A 91 -2.57 -43.00 13.65
CA PHE A 91 -2.77 -41.56 13.75
C PHE A 91 -1.68 -40.99 14.65
N LEU A 92 -0.79 -40.16 14.07
CA LEU A 92 0.29 -39.51 14.79
C LEU A 92 0.00 -38.02 14.88
N SER A 93 0.17 -37.44 16.07
CA SER A 93 0.13 -36.01 16.24
C SER A 93 1.42 -35.42 15.69
N SER A 94 1.29 -34.55 14.72
CA SER A 94 2.37 -33.78 14.11
C SER A 94 2.27 -32.32 14.58
N GLU A 95 3.25 -31.88 15.35
CA GLU A 95 3.31 -30.55 15.91
C GLU A 95 4.61 -29.89 15.47
N GLN A 96 4.50 -28.77 14.74
CA GLN A 96 5.65 -28.11 14.17
C GLN A 96 5.54 -26.58 14.22
N LEU A 97 6.70 -25.94 14.32
CA LEU A 97 6.90 -24.51 14.27
C LEU A 97 7.79 -24.18 13.10
N PHE A 98 7.33 -23.27 12.25
CA PHE A 98 8.07 -22.81 11.08
C PHE A 98 8.27 -21.30 11.13
N LEU A 99 9.53 -20.87 10.97
CA LEU A 99 9.92 -19.47 10.79
C LEU A 99 10.65 -19.34 9.47
N ASN A 100 10.37 -18.28 8.75
CA ASN A 100 11.08 -17.94 7.52
C ASN A 100 11.36 -16.44 7.49
N SER A 101 12.55 -16.07 7.01
CA SER A 101 12.92 -14.69 6.74
C SER A 101 13.63 -14.63 5.40
N ARG A 102 13.20 -13.71 4.54
CA ARG A 102 13.78 -13.50 3.21
C ARG A 102 14.05 -12.02 3.00
N LEU A 103 15.29 -11.71 2.70
CA LEU A 103 15.72 -10.41 2.20
C LEU A 103 15.83 -10.50 0.69
N ASN A 104 15.19 -9.59 -0.04
CA ASN A 104 15.22 -9.55 -1.49
C ASN A 104 15.57 -8.14 -1.98
N LEU A 105 16.57 -8.05 -2.83
CA LEU A 105 16.95 -6.86 -3.58
C LEU A 105 16.58 -7.10 -5.04
N GLU A 106 15.71 -6.26 -5.59
CA GLU A 106 15.21 -6.37 -6.95
C GLU A 106 15.46 -5.07 -7.71
N GLN A 107 15.90 -5.18 -8.94
CA GLN A 107 16.12 -4.02 -9.81
C GLN A 107 15.74 -4.32 -11.24
N ASN A 108 14.91 -3.44 -11.81
CA ASN A 108 14.59 -3.46 -13.23
C ASN A 108 15.71 -2.79 -14.02
N VAL A 109 16.20 -3.47 -15.05
CA VAL A 109 17.28 -3.00 -15.92
C VAL A 109 16.68 -2.31 -17.15
N ALA A 110 16.74 -0.98 -17.20
CA ALA A 110 16.11 -0.19 -18.25
C ALA A 110 16.61 -0.49 -19.67
N LEU A 111 17.88 -0.90 -19.81
CA LEU A 111 18.52 -1.17 -21.12
C LEU A 111 17.98 -2.45 -21.77
N THR A 112 17.68 -3.46 -20.99
CA THR A 112 17.31 -4.79 -21.48
C THR A 112 15.85 -5.12 -21.24
N GLY A 113 15.17 -4.36 -20.36
CA GLY A 113 13.84 -4.68 -19.89
C GLY A 113 13.79 -5.91 -18.96
N GLY A 114 14.94 -6.43 -18.57
CA GLY A 114 15.07 -7.56 -17.66
C GLY A 114 14.99 -7.12 -16.20
N THR A 115 14.85 -8.10 -15.31
CA THR A 115 14.84 -7.91 -13.86
C THR A 115 15.98 -8.69 -13.24
N PHE A 116 16.83 -8.00 -12.50
CA PHE A 116 17.86 -8.59 -11.65
C PHE A 116 17.32 -8.72 -10.23
N SER A 117 17.52 -9.89 -9.61
CA SER A 117 17.16 -10.10 -8.21
C SER A 117 18.27 -10.82 -7.46
N LEU A 118 18.54 -10.33 -6.24
CA LEU A 118 19.44 -10.94 -5.27
C LEU A 118 18.63 -11.22 -4.01
N SER A 119 18.59 -12.48 -3.57
CA SER A 119 17.85 -12.84 -2.38
C SER A 119 18.69 -13.65 -1.39
N SER A 120 18.39 -13.48 -0.11
CA SER A 120 18.92 -14.26 1.00
C SER A 120 17.75 -14.80 1.82
N THR A 121 17.79 -16.08 2.15
CA THR A 121 16.71 -16.75 2.88
C THR A 121 17.26 -17.51 4.07
N LEU A 122 16.60 -17.35 5.21
CA LEU A 122 16.85 -18.11 6.43
C LEU A 122 15.53 -18.72 6.90
N SER A 123 15.50 -20.04 7.08
CA SER A 123 14.34 -20.77 7.60
C SER A 123 14.74 -21.60 8.79
N ARG A 124 13.85 -21.67 9.77
CA ARG A 124 13.95 -22.58 10.91
C ARG A 124 12.66 -23.40 10.97
N GLN A 125 12.82 -24.72 11.00
CA GLN A 125 11.73 -25.65 11.24
C GLN A 125 12.03 -26.40 12.54
N GLN A 126 11.09 -26.36 13.47
CA GLN A 126 11.13 -27.12 14.70
C GLN A 126 9.96 -28.09 14.71
N ILE A 127 10.23 -29.37 14.70
CA ILE A 127 9.26 -30.44 14.91
C ILE A 127 9.24 -30.70 16.41
N ILE A 128 8.06 -30.59 17.02
CA ILE A 128 7.85 -30.80 18.46
C ILE A 128 7.37 -32.24 18.71
N ARG A 129 6.52 -32.75 17.78
CA ARG A 129 6.00 -34.10 17.80
C ARG A 129 6.00 -34.71 16.40
N PRO A 130 6.20 -36.03 16.26
CA PRO A 130 6.37 -37.08 17.31
C PRO A 130 7.75 -37.09 17.94
N ASN A 131 8.80 -36.62 17.24
CA ASN A 131 10.17 -36.57 17.74
C ASN A 131 10.67 -35.13 17.63
N GLU A 132 11.17 -34.58 18.72
CA GLU A 132 11.70 -33.22 18.73
C GLU A 132 12.95 -33.11 17.82
N SER A 133 12.89 -32.22 16.87
CA SER A 133 13.98 -31.93 15.95
C SER A 133 13.94 -30.47 15.53
N THR A 134 15.10 -29.82 15.47
CA THR A 134 15.21 -28.45 14.96
C THR A 134 16.19 -28.46 13.78
N SER A 135 15.71 -27.94 12.66
CA SER A 135 16.47 -27.80 11.43
C SER A 135 16.56 -26.33 10.99
N PHE A 136 17.74 -25.92 10.55
CA PHE A 136 17.98 -24.63 9.95
C PHE A 136 18.31 -24.82 8.48
N PHE A 137 17.70 -24.01 7.64
CA PHE A 137 17.98 -23.96 6.23
C PHE A 137 18.34 -22.53 5.85
N ALA A 138 19.53 -22.34 5.31
CA ALA A 138 20.00 -21.03 4.88
C ALA A 138 20.44 -21.09 3.41
N ALA A 139 19.90 -20.16 2.62
CA ALA A 139 20.39 -19.85 1.29
C ALA A 139 20.92 -18.42 1.32
N PRO A 140 22.22 -18.22 1.64
CA PRO A 140 22.77 -16.89 1.93
C PRO A 140 22.73 -15.97 0.72
N PHE A 141 22.93 -16.51 -0.49
CA PHE A 141 22.88 -15.74 -1.73
C PHE A 141 22.24 -16.57 -2.84
N ASN A 142 21.23 -15.99 -3.47
CA ASN A 142 20.62 -16.49 -4.68
C ASN A 142 20.51 -15.31 -5.65
N ILE A 143 21.18 -15.41 -6.79
CA ILE A 143 21.17 -14.40 -7.85
C ILE A 143 20.33 -14.93 -9.00
N ASN A 144 19.36 -14.16 -9.43
CA ASN A 144 18.52 -14.48 -10.56
C ASN A 144 18.42 -13.28 -11.50
N TYR A 145 18.51 -13.54 -12.80
CA TYR A 145 18.26 -12.56 -13.85
C TYR A 145 17.19 -13.12 -14.80
N SER A 146 16.10 -12.38 -14.94
CA SER A 146 14.99 -12.71 -15.82
C SER A 146 14.91 -11.71 -16.96
N GLN A 147 14.98 -12.20 -18.20
CA GLN A 147 14.92 -11.39 -19.41
C GLN A 147 13.70 -11.81 -20.23
N PRO A 148 12.65 -10.96 -20.37
CA PRO A 148 11.58 -11.24 -21.30
C PRO A 148 12.12 -11.14 -22.74
N MET A 149 11.95 -12.20 -23.51
CA MET A 149 12.22 -12.15 -24.96
C MET A 149 10.97 -11.69 -25.68
N ILE A 150 11.03 -10.49 -26.25
CA ILE A 150 9.99 -10.00 -27.14
C ILE A 150 10.42 -10.41 -28.56
N LEU A 151 9.79 -11.47 -29.06
CA LEU A 151 9.87 -11.84 -30.47
C LEU A 151 8.80 -10.98 -31.20
N TYR A 152 9.26 -10.03 -32.03
CA TYR A 152 8.41 -9.31 -32.97
C TYR A 152 8.24 -10.11 -34.24
#